data_ac99810d552cd9c214f62be8ea0cb2fe
#
_entry.id   ac99810d552cd9c214f62be8ea0cb2fe
#
_cell.length_a   1.000
_cell.length_b   1.000
_cell.length_c   1.000
_cell.angle_alpha   90.00
_cell.angle_beta   90.00
_cell.angle_gamma   90.00
#
_symmetry.space_group_name_H-M   'P 1'
#
loop_
_entity.id
_entity.type
_entity.pdbx_description
1 polymer ?
#
loop_
_entity_poly.entity_id
_entity_poly.type
_entity_poly.pdbx_seq_one_letter_code
_entity_poly.pdbx_strand_id
1 'polypeptide(L)'
;PGPALPPALPAELREALQRRPARRPRIYVTFGTVFNRSPALFVAAQAAARLGGTVVVTTGPDGDLPGLAQLGAHVHVHRFVDQGALLPYCDAVVSHGGAGAMLGAATHGLPHLVLPQAADHFRNARALSRVSAGSSVDLERQSVEAVSTELSKLLTDGAMSVGATLLAREMAAMHDA
;
A
#
# COMPACT_ATOMS: atom_id res chain seq x y z
N PRO A 1 15.89 -6.84 29.90
CA PRO A 1 15.66 -5.90 28.80
C PRO A 1 14.16 -5.81 28.56
N GLY A 2 13.58 -4.61 28.70
CA GLY A 2 12.18 -4.37 28.38
C GLY A 2 11.93 -4.57 26.88
N PRO A 3 10.66 -4.77 26.44
CA PRO A 3 10.35 -4.86 25.04
C PRO A 3 10.88 -3.62 24.31
N ALA A 4 11.62 -3.84 23.20
CA ALA A 4 12.07 -2.74 22.37
C ALA A 4 10.86 -1.93 21.93
N LEU A 5 10.90 -0.63 22.11
CA LEU A 5 9.87 0.26 21.57
C LEU A 5 9.76 0.01 20.06
N PRO A 6 8.54 -0.07 19.50
CA PRO A 6 8.39 -0.24 18.07
C PRO A 6 9.16 0.85 17.34
N PRO A 7 9.86 0.53 16.24
CA PRO A 7 10.63 1.50 15.49
C PRO A 7 9.71 2.65 15.06
N ALA A 8 10.03 3.84 15.53
CA ALA A 8 9.26 5.04 15.19
C ALA A 8 9.50 5.42 13.73
N LEU A 9 8.47 5.96 13.07
CA LEU A 9 8.63 6.55 11.75
C LEU A 9 9.68 7.67 11.78
N PRO A 10 10.49 7.84 10.70
CA PRO A 10 11.33 9.01 10.54
C PRO A 10 10.53 10.29 10.78
N ALA A 11 11.10 11.26 11.51
CA ALA A 11 10.37 12.46 11.94
C ALA A 11 9.75 13.22 10.76
N GLU A 12 10.52 13.41 9.68
CA GLU A 12 10.05 14.08 8.46
C GLU A 12 8.87 13.34 7.80
N LEU A 13 8.94 12.01 7.75
CA LEU A 13 7.85 11.20 7.20
C LEU A 13 6.59 11.31 8.05
N ARG A 14 6.74 11.24 9.37
CA ARG A 14 5.62 11.41 10.31
C ARG A 14 4.96 12.77 10.16
N GLU A 15 5.73 13.85 10.05
CA GLU A 15 5.20 15.18 9.81
C GLU A 15 4.45 15.27 8.47
N ALA A 16 5.01 14.69 7.40
CA ALA A 16 4.37 14.68 6.10
C ALA A 16 3.02 13.94 6.14
N LEU A 17 2.94 12.82 6.86
CA LEU A 17 1.72 12.04 7.03
C LEU A 17 0.68 12.74 7.93
N GLN A 18 1.12 13.53 8.91
CA GLN A 18 0.25 14.31 9.79
C GLN A 18 -0.31 15.57 9.12
N ARG A 19 0.45 16.16 8.18
CA ARG A 19 -0.04 17.24 7.34
C ARG A 19 -1.08 16.69 6.37
N ARG A 20 -2.35 16.71 6.75
CA ARG A 20 -3.45 16.22 5.92
C ARG A 20 -4.09 17.37 5.14
N PRO A 21 -3.62 17.70 3.91
CA PRO A 21 -4.38 18.59 3.05
C PRO A 21 -5.75 17.96 2.80
N ALA A 22 -6.82 18.75 2.92
CA ALA A 22 -8.16 18.24 2.74
C ALA A 22 -8.29 17.46 1.41
N ARG A 23 -8.82 16.23 1.49
CA ARG A 23 -9.11 15.35 0.36
C ARG A 23 -7.90 14.79 -0.42
N ARG A 24 -6.68 14.80 0.12
CA ARG A 24 -5.54 14.16 -0.52
C ARG A 24 -5.22 12.81 0.15
N PRO A 25 -5.13 11.71 -0.60
CA PRO A 25 -4.91 10.38 -0.03
C PRO A 25 -3.47 10.20 0.45
N ARG A 26 -3.28 9.32 1.42
CA ARG A 26 -1.98 8.82 1.86
C ARG A 26 -1.87 7.36 1.44
N ILE A 27 -0.97 7.09 0.54
CA ILE A 27 -0.88 5.80 -0.14
C ILE A 27 0.46 5.17 0.20
N TYR A 28 0.42 3.92 0.65
CA TYR A 28 1.61 3.11 0.85
C TYR A 28 1.81 2.18 -0.36
N VAL A 29 3.01 2.22 -0.94
CA VAL A 29 3.40 1.39 -2.09
C VAL A 29 4.56 0.48 -1.69
N THR A 30 4.39 -0.85 -1.84
CA THR A 30 5.42 -1.82 -1.49
C THR A 30 5.35 -3.09 -2.33
N PHE A 31 6.51 -3.59 -2.75
CA PHE A 31 6.62 -4.88 -3.45
C PHE A 31 7.47 -5.89 -2.66
N GLY A 32 7.52 -5.67 -1.33
CA GLY A 32 8.25 -6.54 -0.41
C GLY A 32 9.76 -6.54 -0.68
N THR A 33 10.42 -7.65 -0.33
CA THR A 33 11.87 -7.81 -0.48
C THR A 33 12.29 -8.62 -1.70
N VAL A 34 11.36 -9.35 -2.33
CA VAL A 34 11.63 -10.22 -3.47
C VAL A 34 11.31 -9.54 -4.80
N PHE A 35 10.19 -8.85 -4.88
CA PHE A 35 9.71 -8.19 -6.10
C PHE A 35 10.03 -6.68 -6.15
N ASN A 36 10.89 -6.21 -5.28
CA ASN A 36 11.29 -4.82 -5.15
C ASN A 36 12.02 -4.21 -6.37
N ARG A 37 12.50 -5.06 -7.29
CA ARG A 37 13.10 -4.65 -8.57
C ARG A 37 12.12 -4.71 -9.75
N SER A 38 10.87 -5.11 -9.51
CA SER A 38 9.86 -5.16 -10.57
C SER A 38 9.56 -3.76 -11.12
N PRO A 39 9.52 -3.57 -12.44
CA PRO A 39 9.06 -2.32 -13.05
C PRO A 39 7.67 -1.88 -12.57
N ALA A 40 6.84 -2.84 -12.14
CA ALA A 40 5.51 -2.56 -11.59
C ALA A 40 5.56 -1.74 -10.30
N LEU A 41 6.63 -1.79 -9.51
CA LEU A 41 6.81 -0.91 -8.36
C LEU A 41 6.89 0.56 -8.79
N PHE A 42 7.65 0.85 -9.86
CA PHE A 42 7.75 2.21 -10.40
C PHE A 42 6.42 2.68 -10.97
N VAL A 43 5.73 1.82 -11.72
CA VAL A 43 4.38 2.09 -12.25
C VAL A 43 3.41 2.40 -11.12
N ALA A 44 3.40 1.62 -10.04
CA ALA A 44 2.55 1.83 -8.88
C ALA A 44 2.85 3.17 -8.18
N ALA A 45 4.13 3.48 -7.96
CA ALA A 45 4.56 4.72 -7.34
C ALA A 45 4.18 5.94 -8.19
N GLN A 46 4.40 5.88 -9.50
CA GLN A 46 4.04 6.94 -10.44
C GLN A 46 2.51 7.14 -10.50
N ALA A 47 1.75 6.05 -10.53
CA ALA A 47 0.28 6.11 -10.53
C ALA A 47 -0.24 6.74 -9.23
N ALA A 48 0.30 6.36 -8.08
CA ALA A 48 -0.06 6.94 -6.79
C ALA A 48 0.31 8.44 -6.72
N ALA A 49 1.49 8.82 -7.23
CA ALA A 49 1.94 10.22 -7.25
C ALA A 49 1.00 11.14 -8.04
N ARG A 50 0.41 10.65 -9.15
CA ARG A 50 -0.57 11.41 -9.95
C ARG A 50 -1.82 11.82 -9.18
N LEU A 51 -2.17 11.14 -8.10
CA LEU A 51 -3.32 11.50 -7.26
C LEU A 51 -3.03 12.67 -6.31
N GLY A 52 -1.79 13.14 -6.27
CA GLY A 52 -1.38 14.36 -5.59
C GLY A 52 -1.45 14.32 -4.07
N GLY A 53 -1.54 13.13 -3.48
CA GLY A 53 -1.49 12.89 -2.04
C GLY A 53 -0.07 12.59 -1.53
N THR A 54 0.07 12.21 -0.26
CA THR A 54 1.33 11.73 0.27
C THR A 54 1.54 10.26 -0.12
N VAL A 55 2.65 9.95 -0.77
CA VAL A 55 2.98 8.58 -1.18
C VAL A 55 4.22 8.12 -0.43
N VAL A 56 4.14 6.97 0.21
CA VAL A 56 5.28 6.32 0.84
C VAL A 56 5.63 5.07 0.04
N VAL A 57 6.86 4.98 -0.44
CA VAL A 57 7.34 3.84 -1.23
C VAL A 57 8.44 3.13 -0.46
N THR A 58 8.31 1.81 -0.29
CA THR A 58 9.40 0.99 0.22
C THR A 58 9.99 0.13 -0.88
N THR A 59 11.32 0.22 -1.06
CA THR A 59 12.05 -0.43 -2.13
C THR A 59 12.76 -1.71 -1.70
N GLY A 60 12.76 -2.03 -0.40
CA GLY A 60 13.55 -3.13 0.14
C GLY A 60 15.06 -2.84 0.14
N PRO A 61 15.88 -3.79 0.62
CA PRO A 61 17.32 -3.56 0.83
C PRO A 61 18.08 -3.31 -0.48
N ASP A 62 17.67 -3.95 -1.58
CA ASP A 62 18.35 -3.91 -2.87
C ASP A 62 17.62 -3.04 -3.92
N GLY A 63 16.53 -2.43 -3.51
CA GLY A 63 15.67 -1.65 -4.41
C GLY A 63 16.17 -0.22 -4.58
N ASP A 64 17.10 -0.02 -5.49
CA ASP A 64 17.41 1.32 -6.02
C ASP A 64 16.76 1.43 -7.41
N LEU A 65 15.57 2.03 -7.46
CA LEU A 65 14.87 2.30 -8.70
C LEU A 65 15.12 3.76 -9.09
N PRO A 66 15.96 3.99 -10.11
CA PRO A 66 16.20 5.32 -10.63
C PRO A 66 14.85 6.00 -10.98
N GLY A 67 14.71 7.26 -10.61
CA GLY A 67 13.52 8.04 -10.93
C GLY A 67 12.42 8.08 -9.87
N LEU A 68 12.41 7.21 -8.83
CA LEU A 68 11.41 7.30 -7.76
C LEU A 68 11.49 8.64 -7.02
N ALA A 69 12.69 9.12 -6.71
CA ALA A 69 12.89 10.42 -6.05
C ALA A 69 12.47 11.62 -6.93
N GLN A 70 12.33 11.42 -8.23
CA GLN A 70 11.93 12.46 -9.19
C GLN A 70 10.41 12.57 -9.36
N LEU A 71 9.63 11.68 -8.74
CA LEU A 71 8.16 11.69 -8.84
C LEU A 71 7.50 12.87 -8.11
N GLY A 72 8.25 13.62 -7.29
CA GLY A 72 7.80 14.83 -6.64
C GLY A 72 8.08 14.84 -5.12
N ALA A 73 8.05 16.02 -4.51
CA ALA A 73 8.35 16.21 -3.09
C ALA A 73 7.32 15.54 -2.13
N HIS A 74 6.18 15.10 -2.63
CA HIS A 74 5.15 14.40 -1.88
C HIS A 74 5.34 12.86 -1.90
N VAL A 75 6.38 12.36 -2.59
CA VAL A 75 6.74 10.95 -2.66
C VAL A 75 7.95 10.68 -1.77
N HIS A 76 7.75 9.93 -0.71
CA HIS A 76 8.77 9.59 0.28
C HIS A 76 9.27 8.17 0.01
N VAL A 77 10.51 8.05 -0.43
CA VAL A 77 11.14 6.77 -0.79
C VAL A 77 12.06 6.31 0.34
N HIS A 78 11.82 5.11 0.84
CA HIS A 78 12.60 4.49 1.90
C HIS A 78 12.97 3.06 1.51
N ARG A 79 14.12 2.57 2.00
CA ARG A 79 14.44 1.13 1.86
C ARG A 79 13.53 0.27 2.71
N PHE A 80 13.26 0.73 3.92
CA PHE A 80 12.39 0.06 4.88
C PHE A 80 11.66 1.10 5.73
N VAL A 81 10.41 0.79 6.05
CA VAL A 81 9.60 1.50 7.06
C VAL A 81 8.82 0.44 7.83
N ASP A 82 8.72 0.59 9.13
CA ASP A 82 7.86 -0.28 9.94
C ASP A 82 6.40 -0.12 9.51
N GLN A 83 5.79 -1.20 9.01
CA GLN A 83 4.43 -1.17 8.51
C GLN A 83 3.41 -0.91 9.62
N GLY A 84 3.64 -1.47 10.81
CA GLY A 84 2.75 -1.26 11.95
C GLY A 84 2.68 0.21 12.38
N ALA A 85 3.80 0.93 12.26
CA ALA A 85 3.86 2.36 12.54
C ALA A 85 3.31 3.23 11.39
N LEU A 86 3.39 2.75 10.13
CA LEU A 86 2.99 3.50 8.95
C LEU A 86 1.50 3.36 8.61
N LEU A 87 0.98 2.14 8.62
CA LEU A 87 -0.36 1.83 8.11
C LEU A 87 -1.49 2.59 8.81
N PRO A 88 -1.43 2.92 10.12
CA PRO A 88 -2.44 3.76 10.77
C PRO A 88 -2.63 5.16 10.13
N TYR A 89 -1.64 5.63 9.37
CA TYR A 89 -1.71 6.92 8.68
C TYR A 89 -2.22 6.79 7.24
N CYS A 90 -2.29 5.58 6.68
CA CYS A 90 -2.60 5.37 5.27
C CYS A 90 -4.11 5.32 5.00
N ASP A 91 -4.49 5.65 3.79
CA ASP A 91 -5.85 5.56 3.28
C ASP A 91 -6.00 4.38 2.29
N ALA A 92 -4.89 3.89 1.71
CA ALA A 92 -4.83 2.69 0.87
C ALA A 92 -3.42 2.10 0.79
N VAL A 93 -3.35 0.82 0.41
CA VAL A 93 -2.09 0.12 0.11
C VAL A 93 -2.08 -0.31 -1.35
N VAL A 94 -0.93 -0.17 -2.02
CA VAL A 94 -0.67 -0.75 -3.35
C VAL A 94 0.50 -1.72 -3.22
N SER A 95 0.32 -2.97 -3.63
CA SER A 95 1.39 -3.96 -3.56
C SER A 95 1.31 -5.02 -4.65
N HIS A 96 2.31 -5.90 -4.69
CA HIS A 96 2.31 -7.09 -5.53
C HIS A 96 1.35 -8.20 -5.04
N GLY A 97 0.79 -8.08 -3.82
CA GLY A 97 -0.11 -9.09 -3.25
C GLY A 97 0.60 -10.13 -2.38
N GLY A 98 1.81 -9.86 -1.91
CA GLY A 98 2.50 -10.72 -0.93
C GLY A 98 1.79 -10.71 0.43
N ALA A 99 1.86 -11.84 1.16
CA ALA A 99 1.13 -12.05 2.40
C ALA A 99 1.36 -10.96 3.46
N GLY A 100 2.59 -10.49 3.64
CA GLY A 100 2.91 -9.46 4.64
C GLY A 100 2.18 -8.14 4.37
N ALA A 101 2.20 -7.64 3.14
CA ALA A 101 1.51 -6.40 2.77
C ALA A 101 -0.02 -6.58 2.83
N MET A 102 -0.52 -7.75 2.40
CA MET A 102 -1.94 -8.07 2.42
C MET A 102 -2.49 -8.13 3.85
N LEU A 103 -1.83 -8.87 4.74
CA LEU A 103 -2.23 -8.98 6.14
C LEU A 103 -2.11 -7.64 6.87
N GLY A 104 -1.03 -6.89 6.61
CA GLY A 104 -0.87 -5.54 7.17
C GLY A 104 -2.01 -4.61 6.78
N ALA A 105 -2.38 -4.55 5.49
CA ALA A 105 -3.50 -3.74 5.03
C ALA A 105 -4.83 -4.21 5.65
N ALA A 106 -5.07 -5.53 5.67
CA ALA A 106 -6.30 -6.11 6.18
C ALA A 106 -6.49 -5.84 7.68
N THR A 107 -5.45 -5.99 8.52
CA THR A 107 -5.54 -5.71 9.96
C THR A 107 -5.81 -4.24 10.28
N HIS A 108 -5.43 -3.33 9.37
CA HIS A 108 -5.69 -1.89 9.53
C HIS A 108 -6.95 -1.40 8.81
N GLY A 109 -7.73 -2.32 8.20
CA GLY A 109 -8.95 -1.96 7.49
C GLY A 109 -8.70 -1.09 6.26
N LEU A 110 -7.55 -1.24 5.61
CA LEU A 110 -7.16 -0.43 4.46
C LEU A 110 -7.53 -1.14 3.15
N PRO A 111 -8.22 -0.46 2.23
CA PRO A 111 -8.44 -0.97 0.89
C PRO A 111 -7.11 -1.17 0.16
N HIS A 112 -7.01 -2.27 -0.60
CA HIS A 112 -5.76 -2.74 -1.15
C HIS A 112 -5.84 -2.93 -2.66
N LEU A 113 -5.02 -2.19 -3.42
CA LEU A 113 -4.83 -2.42 -4.84
C LEU A 113 -3.66 -3.40 -5.06
N VAL A 114 -3.93 -4.51 -5.71
CA VAL A 114 -2.93 -5.54 -6.00
C VAL A 114 -2.48 -5.48 -7.46
N LEU A 115 -1.18 -5.45 -7.67
CA LEU A 115 -0.51 -5.63 -8.95
C LEU A 115 0.21 -6.98 -8.94
N PRO A 116 -0.49 -8.09 -9.23
CA PRO A 116 0.07 -9.42 -9.04
C PRO A 116 1.22 -9.70 -9.99
N GLN A 117 2.28 -10.38 -9.49
CA GLN A 117 3.49 -10.69 -10.23
C GLN A 117 3.76 -12.22 -10.29
N ALA A 118 3.13 -13.01 -9.42
CA ALA A 118 3.33 -14.45 -9.30
C ALA A 118 2.02 -15.16 -8.91
N ALA A 119 2.00 -16.49 -8.95
CA ALA A 119 0.79 -17.31 -8.84
C ALA A 119 -0.01 -17.12 -7.54
N ASP A 120 0.64 -17.01 -6.40
CA ASP A 120 0.00 -16.76 -5.10
C ASP A 120 -0.58 -15.34 -5.00
N HIS A 121 0.04 -14.37 -5.64
CA HIS A 121 -0.46 -12.98 -5.68
C HIS A 121 -1.83 -12.88 -6.37
N PHE A 122 -2.06 -13.62 -7.44
CA PHE A 122 -3.36 -13.68 -8.12
C PHE A 122 -4.44 -14.27 -7.23
N ARG A 123 -4.11 -15.31 -6.45
CA ARG A 123 -5.03 -15.90 -5.47
C ARG A 123 -5.37 -14.92 -4.36
N ASN A 124 -4.36 -14.21 -3.84
CA ASN A 124 -4.52 -13.20 -2.80
C ASN A 124 -5.38 -12.02 -3.28
N ALA A 125 -5.15 -11.54 -4.50
CA ALA A 125 -5.96 -10.50 -5.13
C ALA A 125 -7.45 -10.91 -5.24
N ARG A 126 -7.72 -12.15 -5.68
CA ARG A 126 -9.09 -12.68 -5.75
C ARG A 126 -9.74 -12.78 -4.37
N ALA A 127 -8.99 -13.15 -3.34
CA ALA A 127 -9.51 -13.24 -1.98
C ALA A 127 -9.97 -11.86 -1.48
N LEU A 128 -9.16 -10.81 -1.67
CA LEU A 128 -9.50 -9.43 -1.31
C LEU A 128 -10.73 -8.92 -2.08
N SER A 129 -10.82 -9.21 -3.39
CA SER A 129 -11.96 -8.80 -4.21
C SER A 129 -13.27 -9.45 -3.78
N ARG A 130 -13.25 -10.72 -3.34
CA ARG A 130 -14.44 -11.44 -2.87
C ARG A 130 -15.09 -10.83 -1.64
N VAL A 131 -14.29 -10.19 -0.78
CA VAL A 131 -14.75 -9.53 0.45
C VAL A 131 -14.84 -8.01 0.28
N SER A 132 -14.72 -7.51 -0.95
CA SER A 132 -14.71 -6.09 -1.28
C SER A 132 -13.67 -5.28 -0.47
N ALA A 133 -12.55 -5.90 -0.11
CA ALA A 133 -11.46 -5.24 0.62
C ALA A 133 -10.32 -4.78 -0.30
N GLY A 134 -10.45 -5.02 -1.61
CA GLY A 134 -9.45 -4.62 -2.58
C GLY A 134 -9.81 -4.98 -4.01
N SER A 135 -8.98 -4.49 -4.92
CA SER A 135 -9.06 -4.77 -6.36
C SER A 135 -7.68 -5.11 -6.93
N SER A 136 -7.61 -5.44 -8.21
CA SER A 136 -6.34 -5.74 -8.86
C SER A 136 -6.29 -5.23 -10.30
N VAL A 137 -5.07 -4.98 -10.78
CA VAL A 137 -4.80 -4.75 -12.19
C VAL A 137 -3.97 -5.91 -12.71
N ASP A 138 -4.51 -6.62 -13.70
CA ASP A 138 -3.85 -7.78 -14.32
C ASP A 138 -2.49 -7.41 -14.91
N LEU A 139 -1.53 -8.35 -14.86
CA LEU A 139 -0.13 -8.13 -15.22
C LEU A 139 0.05 -7.45 -16.58
N GLU A 140 -0.72 -7.88 -17.58
CA GLU A 140 -0.67 -7.37 -18.95
C GLU A 140 -1.21 -5.93 -19.10
N ARG A 141 -1.94 -5.45 -18.09
CA ARG A 141 -2.60 -4.14 -18.07
C ARG A 141 -1.97 -3.15 -17.10
N GLN A 142 -0.84 -3.47 -16.49
CA GLN A 142 -0.17 -2.65 -15.48
C GLN A 142 0.53 -1.44 -16.11
N SER A 143 -0.25 -0.51 -16.66
CA SER A 143 0.21 0.82 -17.05
C SER A 143 -0.08 1.85 -15.96
N VAL A 144 0.62 2.98 -15.98
CA VAL A 144 0.40 4.09 -15.02
C VAL A 144 -1.05 4.57 -15.07
N GLU A 145 -1.64 4.65 -16.24
CA GLU A 145 -3.02 5.08 -16.47
C GLU A 145 -4.02 4.10 -15.85
N ALA A 146 -3.87 2.81 -16.14
CA ALA A 146 -4.76 1.77 -15.62
C ALA A 146 -4.67 1.68 -14.10
N VAL A 147 -3.46 1.71 -13.53
CA VAL A 147 -3.24 1.66 -12.09
C VAL A 147 -3.77 2.92 -11.40
N SER A 148 -3.55 4.10 -11.97
CA SER A 148 -4.05 5.37 -11.42
C SER A 148 -5.59 5.41 -11.42
N THR A 149 -6.22 4.93 -12.50
CA THR A 149 -7.68 4.84 -12.62
C THR A 149 -8.26 3.90 -11.57
N GLU A 150 -7.69 2.70 -11.43
CA GLU A 150 -8.19 1.71 -10.48
C GLU A 150 -7.96 2.14 -9.03
N LEU A 151 -6.81 2.77 -8.74
CA LEU A 151 -6.51 3.33 -7.43
C LEU A 151 -7.46 4.48 -7.05
N SER A 152 -7.80 5.33 -8.01
CA SER A 152 -8.80 6.39 -7.81
C SER A 152 -10.18 5.83 -7.48
N LYS A 153 -10.62 4.79 -8.20
CA LYS A 153 -11.87 4.09 -7.90
C LYS A 153 -11.85 3.48 -6.51
N LEU A 154 -10.79 2.75 -6.17
CA LEU A 154 -10.62 2.10 -4.87
C LEU A 154 -10.71 3.09 -3.71
N LEU A 155 -10.16 4.29 -3.86
CA LEU A 155 -10.19 5.36 -2.85
C LEU A 155 -11.54 6.07 -2.73
N THR A 156 -12.36 6.05 -3.79
CA THR A 156 -13.67 6.72 -3.84
C THR A 156 -14.85 5.76 -3.65
N ASP A 157 -14.62 4.46 -3.79
CA ASP A 157 -15.65 3.44 -3.60
C ASP A 157 -15.87 3.15 -2.11
N GLY A 158 -17.01 3.61 -1.60
CA GLY A 158 -17.40 3.36 -0.21
C GLY A 158 -17.54 1.87 0.13
N ALA A 159 -17.88 1.01 -0.82
CA ALA A 159 -17.99 -0.44 -0.60
C ALA A 159 -16.63 -1.06 -0.28
N MET A 160 -15.55 -0.62 -0.96
CA MET A 160 -14.18 -1.10 -0.70
C MET A 160 -13.71 -0.70 0.70
N SER A 161 -13.98 0.50 1.14
CA SER A 161 -13.66 0.97 2.49
C SER A 161 -14.43 0.19 3.57
N VAL A 162 -15.72 -0.07 3.34
CA VAL A 162 -16.56 -0.87 4.24
C VAL A 162 -16.06 -2.32 4.30
N GLY A 163 -15.79 -2.96 3.14
CA GLY A 163 -15.28 -4.33 3.07
C GLY A 163 -13.95 -4.49 3.79
N ALA A 164 -13.01 -3.57 3.60
CA ALA A 164 -11.73 -3.57 4.31
C ALA A 164 -11.91 -3.43 5.83
N THR A 165 -12.81 -2.55 6.27
CA THR A 165 -13.13 -2.38 7.70
C THR A 165 -13.75 -3.64 8.31
N LEU A 166 -14.66 -4.31 7.60
CA LEU A 166 -15.26 -5.55 8.06
C LEU A 166 -14.21 -6.66 8.18
N LEU A 167 -13.34 -6.79 7.18
CA LEU A 167 -12.24 -7.76 7.22
C LEU A 167 -11.33 -7.55 8.44
N ALA A 168 -10.99 -6.30 8.76
CA ALA A 168 -10.18 -5.99 9.94
C ALA A 168 -10.86 -6.43 11.24
N ARG A 169 -12.17 -6.23 11.35
CA ARG A 169 -12.95 -6.66 12.53
C ARG A 169 -12.98 -8.19 12.67
N GLU A 170 -13.17 -8.90 11.57
CA GLU A 170 -13.14 -10.36 11.57
C GLU A 170 -11.76 -10.90 11.99
N MET A 171 -10.68 -10.30 11.47
CA MET A 171 -9.32 -10.67 11.85
C MET A 171 -9.03 -10.41 13.33
N ALA A 172 -9.48 -9.29 13.88
CA ALA A 172 -9.34 -9.00 15.31
C ALA A 172 -10.07 -10.04 16.18
N ALA A 173 -11.31 -10.40 15.81
CA ALA A 173 -12.08 -11.40 16.53
C ALA A 173 -11.45 -12.81 16.52
N MET A 174 -10.65 -13.15 15.48
CA MET A 174 -9.93 -14.44 15.42
C MET A 174 -8.72 -14.50 16.35
N HIS A 175 -8.18 -13.37 16.77
CA HIS A 175 -7.04 -13.33 17.72
C HIS A 175 -7.49 -13.42 19.18
N ASP A 176 -8.75 -13.13 19.47
CA ASP A 176 -9.33 -13.13 20.82
C ASP A 176 -10.01 -14.47 21.16
N ALA A 177 -10.00 -15.45 20.24
CA ALA A 177 -10.63 -16.77 20.39
C ALA A 177 -9.60 -17.87 20.67
#